data_aa2df59fbeac2e4528caf9f41ddf314c
#
_entry.id   aa2df59fbeac2e4528caf9f41ddf314c
#
_cell.length_a   1.000
_cell.length_b   1.000
_cell.length_c   1.000
_cell.angle_alpha   90.00
_cell.angle_beta   90.00
_cell.angle_gamma   90.00
#
_symmetry.space_group_name_H-M   'P 1'
#
loop_
_entity.id
_entity.type
_entity.pdbx_description
1 polymer ?
#
loop_
_entity_poly.entity_id
_entity_poly.type
_entity_poly.pdbx_seq_one_letter_code
_entity_poly.pdbx_strand_id
1 'polypeptide(L)'
;YTALQIKTFVQQRGYKYSDFAVLMRINALSRSYEQEFMKYGIPCKVYGGFKFFERKEIKDITAYLRILCNPLDNEAVLRVINVPKRGIGDKSIEQLVYYSEKNGLSVFDGVFDCDNLDLNAGAKAKIRGFKDIISKLIVAKETMPLLELVKEVIAKTNFMSCFEEDTPENDDKKKNVNEFLSSVEEFARLNPESPLSEYLNSI
;
A
#
# COMPACT_ATOMS: atom_id res chain seq x y z
N TYR A 1 -3.80 -2.40 26.41
CA TYR A 1 -3.31 -2.43 27.79
C TYR A 1 -1.94 -1.76 27.94
N THR A 2 -0.90 -2.21 27.23
CA THR A 2 0.50 -1.68 27.33
C THR A 2 0.57 -0.19 27.03
N ALA A 3 -0.09 0.29 25.96
CA ALA A 3 -0.12 1.71 25.60
C ALA A 3 -0.72 2.57 26.73
N LEU A 4 -1.80 2.11 27.33
CA LEU A 4 -2.45 2.81 28.43
C LEU A 4 -1.55 2.88 29.67
N GLN A 5 -0.85 1.80 30.02
CA GLN A 5 0.11 1.78 31.14
C GLN A 5 1.26 2.74 30.92
N ILE A 6 1.87 2.74 29.72
CA ILE A 6 2.95 3.68 29.38
C ILE A 6 2.47 5.13 29.54
N LYS A 7 1.28 5.44 29.01
CA LYS A 7 0.70 6.79 29.12
C LYS A 7 0.47 7.18 30.58
N THR A 8 -0.04 6.27 31.40
CA THR A 8 -0.22 6.50 32.83
C THR A 8 1.10 6.76 33.55
N PHE A 9 2.15 6.01 33.27
CA PHE A 9 3.45 6.21 33.89
C PHE A 9 4.08 7.57 33.48
N VAL A 10 3.96 7.95 32.22
CA VAL A 10 4.42 9.26 31.74
C VAL A 10 3.66 10.39 32.45
N GLN A 11 2.33 10.28 32.53
CA GLN A 11 1.50 11.36 33.10
C GLN A 11 1.58 11.45 34.64
N GLN A 12 1.66 10.32 35.31
CA GLN A 12 1.54 10.29 36.79
C GLN A 12 2.88 10.12 37.52
N ARG A 13 3.91 9.57 36.86
CA ARG A 13 5.19 9.24 37.50
C ARG A 13 6.38 9.97 36.89
N GLY A 14 6.16 10.87 35.92
CA GLY A 14 7.22 11.70 35.33
C GLY A 14 8.20 10.96 34.40
N TYR A 15 7.87 9.71 33.99
CA TYR A 15 8.67 8.99 32.99
C TYR A 15 8.57 9.67 31.62
N LYS A 16 9.60 9.51 30.79
CA LYS A 16 9.57 9.90 29.36
C LYS A 16 9.20 8.70 28.51
N TYR A 17 8.63 8.92 27.34
CA TYR A 17 8.36 7.82 26.38
C TYR A 17 9.64 7.06 25.99
N SER A 18 10.80 7.73 25.98
CA SER A 18 12.12 7.14 25.73
C SER A 18 12.57 6.13 26.80
N ASP A 19 11.93 6.11 27.95
CA ASP A 19 12.31 5.22 29.06
C ASP A 19 11.65 3.83 28.93
N PHE A 20 10.81 3.63 27.91
CA PHE A 20 10.11 2.38 27.69
C PHE A 20 10.62 1.67 26.44
N ALA A 21 10.72 0.35 26.54
CA ALA A 21 10.95 -0.54 25.41
C ALA A 21 9.96 -1.72 25.45
N VAL A 22 9.39 -2.05 24.29
CA VAL A 22 8.57 -3.24 24.11
C VAL A 22 9.36 -4.25 23.30
N LEU A 23 9.67 -5.40 23.93
CA LEU A 23 10.39 -6.48 23.27
C LEU A 23 9.39 -7.46 22.64
N MET A 24 9.59 -7.75 21.37
CA MET A 24 8.73 -8.64 20.58
C MET A 24 9.56 -9.79 20.04
N ARG A 25 9.03 -11.01 20.13
CA ARG A 25 9.68 -12.20 19.58
C ARG A 25 9.49 -12.33 18.07
N ILE A 26 8.40 -11.78 17.53
CA ILE A 26 7.98 -11.88 16.13
C ILE A 26 7.65 -10.48 15.62
N ASN A 27 8.21 -10.11 14.47
CA ASN A 27 7.98 -8.80 13.86
C ASN A 27 6.50 -8.53 13.51
N ALA A 28 5.71 -9.56 13.24
CA ALA A 28 4.28 -9.43 12.96
C ALA A 28 3.49 -8.76 14.10
N LEU A 29 3.97 -8.86 15.34
CA LEU A 29 3.32 -8.21 16.49
C LEU A 29 3.50 -6.68 16.50
N SER A 30 4.46 -6.13 15.73
CA SER A 30 4.73 -4.68 15.72
C SER A 30 3.49 -3.87 15.31
N ARG A 31 2.70 -4.36 14.33
CA ARG A 31 1.50 -3.68 13.85
C ARG A 31 0.53 -3.31 14.97
N SER A 32 0.17 -4.28 15.81
CA SER A 32 -0.77 -4.05 16.91
C SER A 32 -0.27 -2.99 17.89
N TYR A 33 1.03 -2.98 18.18
CA TYR A 33 1.63 -1.95 19.03
C TYR A 33 1.70 -0.59 18.34
N GLU A 34 2.08 -0.55 17.06
CA GLU A 34 2.17 0.68 16.29
C GLU A 34 0.80 1.36 16.19
N GLN A 35 -0.27 0.62 15.90
CA GLN A 35 -1.64 1.13 15.85
C GLN A 35 -2.12 1.64 17.21
N GLU A 36 -1.92 0.86 18.28
CA GLU A 36 -2.30 1.31 19.61
C GLU A 36 -1.50 2.53 20.08
N PHE A 37 -0.20 2.58 19.79
CA PHE A 37 0.62 3.73 20.14
C PHE A 37 0.20 4.98 19.37
N MET A 38 -0.12 4.85 18.08
CA MET A 38 -0.65 5.94 17.26
C MET A 38 -1.98 6.45 17.84
N LYS A 39 -2.91 5.55 18.15
CA LYS A 39 -4.22 5.89 18.75
C LYS A 39 -4.09 6.67 20.05
N TYR A 40 -3.10 6.37 20.88
CA TYR A 40 -2.85 7.06 22.14
C TYR A 40 -1.87 8.25 22.03
N GLY A 41 -1.38 8.56 20.83
CA GLY A 41 -0.41 9.63 20.58
C GLY A 41 0.96 9.35 21.21
N ILE A 42 1.36 8.08 21.32
CA ILE A 42 2.65 7.66 21.89
C ILE A 42 3.68 7.58 20.77
N PRO A 43 4.74 8.41 20.76
CA PRO A 43 5.79 8.31 19.77
C PRO A 43 6.56 6.99 19.96
N CYS A 44 6.71 6.22 18.89
CA CYS A 44 7.45 4.96 18.93
C CYS A 44 8.43 4.84 17.76
N LYS A 45 9.49 4.05 17.96
CA LYS A 45 10.45 3.68 16.93
C LYS A 45 10.64 2.17 16.96
N VAL A 46 10.47 1.52 15.81
CA VAL A 46 10.74 0.08 15.65
C VAL A 46 12.23 -0.11 15.36
N TYR A 47 12.88 -0.97 16.11
CA TYR A 47 14.28 -1.37 15.89
C TYR A 47 14.31 -2.80 15.34
N GLY A 48 15.20 -3.07 14.39
CA GLY A 48 15.36 -4.39 13.78
C GLY A 48 14.42 -4.68 12.61
N GLY A 49 13.69 -3.66 12.12
CA GLY A 49 12.82 -3.76 10.95
C GLY A 49 12.17 -2.43 10.59
N PHE A 50 11.51 -2.39 9.44
CA PHE A 50 10.66 -1.26 9.07
C PHE A 50 9.35 -1.32 9.85
N LYS A 51 8.75 -0.17 10.13
CA LYS A 51 7.37 -0.09 10.60
C LYS A 51 6.47 -0.87 9.64
N PHE A 52 5.39 -1.45 10.15
CA PHE A 52 4.54 -2.33 9.35
C PHE A 52 4.11 -1.70 8.02
N PHE A 53 3.60 -0.47 8.07
CA PHE A 53 3.15 0.25 6.87
C PHE A 53 4.30 0.80 6.00
N GLU A 54 5.54 0.74 6.47
CA GLU A 54 6.73 1.11 5.70
C GLU A 54 7.34 -0.08 4.95
N ARG A 55 6.86 -1.31 5.17
CA ARG A 55 7.32 -2.51 4.46
C ARG A 55 6.99 -2.41 2.97
N LYS A 56 7.91 -2.88 2.14
CA LYS A 56 7.81 -2.72 0.68
C LYS A 56 6.50 -3.25 0.12
N GLU A 57 6.12 -4.48 0.48
CA GLU A 57 4.91 -5.15 0.03
C GLU A 57 3.63 -4.41 0.47
N ILE A 58 3.65 -3.81 1.65
CA ILE A 58 2.51 -3.03 2.17
C ILE A 58 2.43 -1.69 1.43
N LYS A 59 3.55 -1.01 1.23
CA LYS A 59 3.59 0.22 0.41
C LYS A 59 3.14 -0.03 -1.04
N ASP A 60 3.45 -1.19 -1.60
CA ASP A 60 3.04 -1.53 -2.96
C ASP A 60 1.51 -1.73 -3.05
N ILE A 61 0.90 -2.45 -2.10
CA ILE A 61 -0.57 -2.59 -2.03
C ILE A 61 -1.21 -1.22 -1.78
N THR A 62 -0.68 -0.47 -0.81
CA THR A 62 -1.19 0.87 -0.47
C THR A 62 -1.12 1.82 -1.67
N ALA A 63 -0.07 1.74 -2.50
CA ALA A 63 0.04 2.56 -3.71
C ALA A 63 -1.07 2.24 -4.72
N TYR A 64 -1.46 0.97 -4.90
CA TYR A 64 -2.65 0.64 -5.70
C TYR A 64 -3.92 1.29 -5.16
N LEU A 65 -4.11 1.24 -3.84
CA LEU A 65 -5.28 1.86 -3.21
C LEU A 65 -5.26 3.39 -3.34
N ARG A 66 -4.07 4.02 -3.24
CA ARG A 66 -3.88 5.46 -3.43
C ARG A 66 -4.26 5.90 -4.84
N ILE A 67 -3.89 5.16 -5.88
CA ILE A 67 -4.28 5.44 -7.27
C ILE A 67 -5.80 5.47 -7.43
N LEU A 68 -6.51 4.55 -6.77
CA LEU A 68 -7.97 4.50 -6.82
C LEU A 68 -8.63 5.70 -6.12
N CYS A 69 -7.97 6.30 -5.14
CA CYS A 69 -8.45 7.51 -4.46
C CYS A 69 -8.03 8.79 -5.18
N ASN A 70 -6.81 8.85 -5.65
CA ASN A 70 -6.21 10.03 -6.26
C ASN A 70 -5.43 9.67 -7.53
N PRO A 71 -6.03 9.79 -8.71
CA PRO A 71 -5.34 9.55 -9.99
C PRO A 71 -4.17 10.50 -10.28
N LEU A 72 -4.05 11.62 -9.55
CA LEU A 72 -2.94 12.56 -9.70
C LEU A 72 -1.68 12.14 -8.93
N ASP A 73 -1.74 11.04 -8.18
CA ASP A 73 -0.61 10.51 -7.43
C ASP A 73 0.37 9.76 -8.35
N ASN A 74 1.19 10.54 -9.06
CA ASN A 74 2.18 10.00 -9.99
C ASN A 74 3.18 9.05 -9.33
N GLU A 75 3.55 9.30 -8.06
CA GLU A 75 4.46 8.43 -7.31
C GLU A 75 3.84 7.04 -7.12
N ALA A 76 2.57 6.98 -6.74
CA ALA A 76 1.86 5.71 -6.57
C ALA A 76 1.75 4.95 -7.90
N VAL A 77 1.46 5.62 -9.02
CA VAL A 77 1.40 4.98 -10.34
C VAL A 77 2.75 4.40 -10.72
N LEU A 78 3.82 5.20 -10.65
CA LEU A 78 5.18 4.78 -11.00
C LEU A 78 5.67 3.64 -10.12
N ARG A 79 5.27 3.63 -8.85
CA ARG A 79 5.61 2.57 -7.91
C ARG A 79 5.06 1.21 -8.34
N VAL A 80 3.85 1.12 -8.85
CA VAL A 80 3.16 -0.15 -9.08
C VAL A 80 2.96 -0.53 -10.54
N ILE A 81 3.28 0.33 -11.48
CA ILE A 81 3.07 0.08 -12.91
C ILE A 81 3.72 -1.23 -13.38
N ASN A 82 4.84 -1.62 -12.75
CA ASN A 82 5.56 -2.86 -13.01
C ASN A 82 5.68 -3.78 -11.78
N VAL A 83 4.73 -3.70 -10.84
CA VAL A 83 4.65 -4.55 -9.64
C VAL A 83 3.26 -5.18 -9.56
N PRO A 84 3.12 -6.50 -9.70
CA PRO A 84 4.10 -7.51 -10.14
C PRO A 84 4.75 -7.20 -11.51
N LYS A 85 5.86 -7.88 -11.82
CA LYS A 85 6.56 -7.65 -13.09
C LYS A 85 5.65 -7.89 -14.30
N ARG A 86 5.44 -6.83 -15.10
CA ARG A 86 4.64 -6.84 -16.35
C ARG A 86 5.49 -6.70 -17.60
N GLY A 87 6.82 -6.62 -17.40
CA GLY A 87 7.76 -6.39 -18.51
C GLY A 87 7.70 -4.96 -19.06
N ILE A 88 7.17 -4.00 -18.29
CA ILE A 88 7.25 -2.56 -18.60
C ILE A 88 8.64 -2.12 -18.15
N GLY A 89 9.56 -1.92 -19.12
CA GLY A 89 10.94 -1.53 -18.84
C GLY A 89 11.08 -0.03 -18.57
N ASP A 90 12.24 0.34 -17.97
CA ASP A 90 12.52 1.73 -17.56
C ASP A 90 12.37 2.73 -18.71
N LYS A 91 12.83 2.39 -19.93
CA LYS A 91 12.64 3.25 -21.12
C LYS A 91 11.17 3.52 -21.43
N SER A 92 10.28 2.55 -21.21
CA SER A 92 8.84 2.74 -21.43
C SER A 92 8.25 3.65 -20.38
N ILE A 93 8.72 3.55 -19.13
CA ILE A 93 8.32 4.41 -18.02
C ILE A 93 8.82 5.84 -18.26
N GLU A 94 10.07 6.01 -18.66
CA GLU A 94 10.63 7.33 -19.02
C GLU A 94 9.83 8.01 -20.15
N GLN A 95 9.48 7.27 -21.19
CA GLN A 95 8.65 7.80 -22.29
C GLN A 95 7.23 8.14 -21.83
N LEU A 96 6.64 7.35 -20.96
CA LEU A 96 5.34 7.65 -20.37
C LEU A 96 5.39 8.94 -19.55
N VAL A 97 6.39 9.10 -18.68
CA VAL A 97 6.59 10.33 -17.87
C VAL A 97 6.80 11.54 -18.78
N TYR A 98 7.73 11.44 -19.75
CA TYR A 98 8.01 12.51 -20.69
C TYR A 98 6.75 12.94 -21.48
N TYR A 99 5.98 11.97 -21.98
CA TYR A 99 4.73 12.23 -22.68
C TYR A 99 3.73 12.96 -21.78
N SER A 100 3.56 12.49 -20.55
CA SER A 100 2.64 13.08 -19.59
C SER A 100 3.01 14.54 -19.30
N GLU A 101 4.27 14.80 -18.95
CA GLU A 101 4.78 16.15 -18.66
C GLU A 101 4.61 17.10 -19.87
N LYS A 102 4.99 16.64 -21.06
CA LYS A 102 4.89 17.43 -22.30
C LYS A 102 3.46 17.86 -22.62
N ASN A 103 2.48 17.04 -22.26
CA ASN A 103 1.07 17.29 -22.54
C ASN A 103 0.30 17.85 -21.32
N GLY A 104 0.97 18.13 -20.20
CA GLY A 104 0.32 18.61 -18.97
C GLY A 104 -0.63 17.59 -18.34
N LEU A 105 -0.36 16.30 -18.54
CA LEU A 105 -1.13 15.17 -18.02
C LEU A 105 -0.50 14.60 -16.76
N SER A 106 -1.30 13.94 -15.92
CA SER A 106 -0.76 13.03 -14.90
C SER A 106 -0.18 11.77 -15.55
N VAL A 107 0.70 11.05 -14.83
CA VAL A 107 1.20 9.74 -15.31
C VAL A 107 0.04 8.75 -15.48
N PHE A 108 -0.99 8.86 -14.64
CA PHE A 108 -2.22 8.08 -14.76
C PHE A 108 -2.92 8.35 -16.09
N ASP A 109 -3.13 9.61 -16.44
CA ASP A 109 -3.76 9.97 -17.71
C ASP A 109 -2.90 9.50 -18.90
N GLY A 110 -1.57 9.60 -18.79
CA GLY A 110 -0.64 9.05 -19.77
C GLY A 110 -0.76 7.52 -19.94
N VAL A 111 -1.03 6.78 -18.87
CA VAL A 111 -1.34 5.33 -18.95
C VAL A 111 -2.64 5.11 -19.74
N PHE A 112 -3.67 5.95 -19.51
CA PHE A 112 -4.94 5.83 -20.22
C PHE A 112 -4.84 6.27 -21.69
N ASP A 113 -3.88 7.10 -22.01
CA ASP A 113 -3.57 7.57 -23.37
C ASP A 113 -2.37 6.81 -24.01
N CYS A 114 -2.11 5.59 -23.57
CA CYS A 114 -0.94 4.79 -23.92
C CYS A 114 -0.78 4.52 -25.43
N ASP A 115 -1.84 4.65 -26.21
CA ASP A 115 -1.81 4.46 -27.66
C ASP A 115 -1.07 5.59 -28.40
N ASN A 116 -1.00 6.77 -27.79
CA ASN A 116 -0.32 7.96 -28.34
C ASN A 116 1.16 8.08 -27.90
N LEU A 117 1.64 7.19 -27.03
CA LEU A 117 3.05 7.17 -26.62
C LEU A 117 3.97 6.82 -27.82
N ASP A 118 5.16 7.39 -27.84
CA ASP A 118 6.20 7.02 -28.83
C ASP A 118 6.91 5.73 -28.38
N LEU A 119 6.20 4.63 -28.48
CA LEU A 119 6.64 3.29 -28.08
C LEU A 119 6.24 2.25 -29.13
N ASN A 120 6.98 1.16 -29.20
CA ASN A 120 6.59 0.03 -30.05
C ASN A 120 5.31 -0.66 -29.55
N ALA A 121 4.65 -1.40 -30.44
CA ALA A 121 3.37 -2.06 -30.15
C ALA A 121 3.43 -3.00 -28.93
N GLY A 122 4.55 -3.70 -28.74
CA GLY A 122 4.74 -4.60 -27.59
C GLY A 122 4.80 -3.86 -26.24
N ALA A 123 5.49 -2.71 -26.19
CA ALA A 123 5.55 -1.87 -25.00
C ALA A 123 4.17 -1.23 -24.70
N LYS A 124 3.48 -0.72 -25.73
CA LYS A 124 2.11 -0.21 -25.59
C LYS A 124 1.15 -1.26 -25.06
N ALA A 125 1.22 -2.50 -25.57
CA ALA A 125 0.37 -3.60 -25.12
C ALA A 125 0.55 -3.90 -23.63
N LYS A 126 1.77 -3.81 -23.09
CA LYS A 126 2.05 -4.02 -21.66
C LYS A 126 1.45 -2.91 -20.79
N ILE A 127 1.57 -1.64 -21.21
CA ILE A 127 0.96 -0.49 -20.52
C ILE A 127 -0.56 -0.61 -20.59
N ARG A 128 -1.13 -1.02 -21.73
CA ARG A 128 -2.57 -1.26 -21.89
C ARG A 128 -3.05 -2.37 -20.94
N GLY A 129 -2.27 -3.45 -20.75
CA GLY A 129 -2.59 -4.47 -19.75
C GLY A 129 -2.67 -3.90 -18.32
N PHE A 130 -1.79 -2.98 -17.95
CA PHE A 130 -1.89 -2.27 -16.67
C PHE A 130 -3.14 -1.36 -16.61
N LYS A 131 -3.40 -0.57 -17.64
CA LYS A 131 -4.63 0.24 -17.79
C LYS A 131 -5.89 -0.61 -17.58
N ASP A 132 -5.97 -1.79 -18.20
CA ASP A 132 -7.14 -2.67 -18.11
C ASP A 132 -7.37 -3.17 -16.68
N ILE A 133 -6.30 -3.46 -15.94
CA ILE A 133 -6.38 -3.83 -14.52
C ILE A 133 -6.93 -2.66 -13.70
N ILE A 134 -6.35 -1.47 -13.86
CA ILE A 134 -6.77 -0.28 -13.11
C ILE A 134 -8.23 0.10 -13.43
N SER A 135 -8.64 0.02 -14.70
CA SER A 135 -10.03 0.28 -15.11
C SER A 135 -11.03 -0.62 -14.39
N LYS A 136 -10.71 -1.93 -14.25
CA LYS A 136 -11.55 -2.87 -13.51
C LYS A 136 -11.61 -2.55 -12.02
N LEU A 137 -10.49 -2.12 -11.44
CA LEU A 137 -10.43 -1.75 -10.02
C LEU A 137 -11.17 -0.44 -9.72
N ILE A 138 -11.19 0.51 -10.65
CA ILE A 138 -12.01 1.72 -10.53
C ILE A 138 -13.50 1.36 -10.44
N VAL A 139 -13.96 0.47 -11.32
CA VAL A 139 -15.36 -0.02 -11.26
C VAL A 139 -15.64 -0.77 -9.95
N ALA A 140 -14.72 -1.63 -9.52
CA ALA A 140 -14.84 -2.38 -8.28
C ALA A 140 -14.95 -1.46 -7.05
N LYS A 141 -14.19 -0.35 -7.02
CA LYS A 141 -14.25 0.64 -5.94
C LYS A 141 -15.64 1.23 -5.73
N GLU A 142 -16.41 1.44 -6.80
CA GLU A 142 -17.75 2.03 -6.71
C GLU A 142 -18.81 1.06 -6.16
N THR A 143 -18.53 -0.24 -6.16
CA THR A 143 -19.53 -1.27 -5.87
C THR A 143 -19.16 -2.19 -4.70
N MET A 144 -17.89 -2.27 -4.33
CA MET A 144 -17.41 -3.23 -3.34
C MET A 144 -17.16 -2.57 -1.97
N PRO A 145 -17.48 -3.27 -0.87
CA PRO A 145 -17.00 -2.88 0.46
C PRO A 145 -15.47 -2.85 0.52
N LEU A 146 -14.92 -2.07 1.44
CA LEU A 146 -13.47 -1.83 1.58
C LEU A 146 -12.63 -3.12 1.59
N LEU A 147 -12.98 -4.10 2.41
CA LEU A 147 -12.22 -5.36 2.50
C LEU A 147 -12.24 -6.13 1.18
N GLU A 148 -13.40 -6.21 0.53
CA GLU A 148 -13.54 -6.92 -0.75
C GLU A 148 -12.80 -6.19 -1.87
N LEU A 149 -12.80 -4.86 -1.88
CA LEU A 149 -11.99 -4.06 -2.80
C LEU A 149 -10.49 -4.36 -2.64
N VAL A 150 -9.98 -4.41 -1.41
CA VAL A 150 -8.55 -4.71 -1.16
C VAL A 150 -8.20 -6.13 -1.60
N LYS A 151 -9.06 -7.10 -1.34
CA LYS A 151 -8.89 -8.48 -1.86
C LYS A 151 -8.89 -8.50 -3.39
N GLU A 152 -9.78 -7.74 -4.01
CA GLU A 152 -9.87 -7.63 -5.47
C GLU A 152 -8.61 -6.97 -6.07
N VAL A 153 -8.05 -5.95 -5.42
CA VAL A 153 -6.75 -5.37 -5.80
C VAL A 153 -5.68 -6.46 -5.81
N ILE A 154 -5.54 -7.24 -4.74
CA ILE A 154 -4.53 -8.30 -4.65
C ILE A 154 -4.75 -9.37 -5.73
N ALA A 155 -6.00 -9.77 -5.97
CA ALA A 155 -6.36 -10.79 -6.95
C ALA A 155 -6.15 -10.31 -8.40
N LYS A 156 -6.72 -9.16 -8.78
CA LYS A 156 -6.66 -8.63 -10.16
C LYS A 156 -5.26 -8.24 -10.60
N THR A 157 -4.45 -7.74 -9.66
CA THR A 157 -3.05 -7.43 -9.95
C THR A 157 -2.16 -8.67 -10.00
N ASN A 158 -2.65 -9.83 -9.54
CA ASN A 158 -1.87 -11.05 -9.27
C ASN A 158 -0.70 -10.76 -8.30
N PHE A 159 -0.97 -9.95 -7.26
CA PHE A 159 0.07 -9.41 -6.38
C PHE A 159 0.89 -10.49 -5.69
N MET A 160 0.26 -11.61 -5.32
CA MET A 160 0.92 -12.72 -4.64
C MET A 160 1.99 -13.41 -5.50
N SER A 161 1.97 -13.22 -6.83
CA SER A 161 3.04 -13.74 -7.72
C SER A 161 4.41 -13.09 -7.47
N CYS A 162 4.46 -11.95 -6.77
CA CYS A 162 5.72 -11.38 -6.31
C CYS A 162 6.49 -12.27 -5.31
N PHE A 163 5.82 -13.28 -4.73
CA PHE A 163 6.32 -14.09 -3.61
C PHE A 163 6.19 -15.60 -3.89
N GLU A 164 6.21 -16.02 -5.16
CA GLU A 164 6.03 -17.44 -5.54
C GLU A 164 7.22 -18.32 -5.13
N GLU A 165 8.43 -17.76 -5.10
CA GLU A 165 9.60 -18.51 -4.66
C GLU A 165 9.44 -18.91 -3.18
N ASP A 166 9.71 -20.20 -2.90
CA ASP A 166 9.63 -20.75 -1.54
C ASP A 166 10.87 -20.39 -0.72
N THR A 167 10.83 -19.17 -0.16
CA THR A 167 11.88 -18.63 0.69
C THR A 167 11.30 -18.10 2.00
N PRO A 168 12.03 -18.16 3.12
CA PRO A 168 11.57 -17.61 4.40
C PRO A 168 11.20 -16.12 4.29
N GLU A 169 11.91 -15.36 3.46
CA GLU A 169 11.62 -13.94 3.22
C GLU A 169 10.27 -13.75 2.53
N ASN A 170 9.96 -14.56 1.52
CA ASN A 170 8.68 -14.48 0.82
C ASN A 170 7.53 -14.96 1.69
N ASP A 171 7.75 -15.96 2.54
CA ASP A 171 6.75 -16.39 3.51
C ASP A 171 6.41 -15.29 4.53
N ASP A 172 7.41 -14.53 4.96
CA ASP A 172 7.17 -13.37 5.83
C ASP A 172 6.41 -12.25 5.10
N LYS A 173 6.68 -12.01 3.81
CA LYS A 173 5.91 -11.07 3.00
C LYS A 173 4.47 -11.52 2.81
N LYS A 174 4.23 -12.82 2.55
CA LYS A 174 2.85 -13.38 2.51
C LYS A 174 2.11 -13.17 3.83
N LYS A 175 2.77 -13.41 4.98
CA LYS A 175 2.19 -13.13 6.30
C LYS A 175 1.87 -11.66 6.48
N ASN A 176 2.76 -10.75 6.02
CA ASN A 176 2.52 -9.32 6.08
C ASN A 176 1.30 -8.90 5.25
N VAL A 177 1.10 -9.47 4.06
CA VAL A 177 -0.10 -9.22 3.24
C VAL A 177 -1.38 -9.69 3.97
N ASN A 178 -1.35 -10.87 4.59
CA ASN A 178 -2.48 -11.37 5.37
C ASN A 178 -2.77 -10.49 6.59
N GLU A 179 -1.73 -10.01 7.27
CA GLU A 179 -1.86 -9.09 8.40
C GLU A 179 -2.41 -7.73 7.96
N PHE A 180 -2.04 -7.27 6.76
CA PHE A 180 -2.65 -6.08 6.15
C PHE A 180 -4.14 -6.28 5.90
N LEU A 181 -4.56 -7.41 5.35
CA LEU A 181 -5.98 -7.74 5.18
C LEU A 181 -6.73 -7.75 6.51
N SER A 182 -6.13 -8.33 7.57
CA SER A 182 -6.72 -8.30 8.91
C SER A 182 -6.89 -6.87 9.44
N SER A 183 -5.95 -5.95 9.11
CA SER A 183 -6.08 -4.53 9.50
C SER A 183 -7.23 -3.83 8.78
N VAL A 184 -7.40 -4.14 7.49
CA VAL A 184 -8.51 -3.61 6.69
C VAL A 184 -9.84 -4.11 7.23
N GLU A 185 -9.93 -5.40 7.56
CA GLU A 185 -11.13 -6.01 8.13
C GLU A 185 -11.51 -5.38 9.47
N GLU A 186 -10.54 -5.18 10.35
CA GLU A 186 -10.75 -4.52 11.64
C GLU A 186 -11.25 -3.08 11.47
N PHE A 187 -10.62 -2.32 10.55
CA PHE A 187 -11.06 -0.95 10.25
C PHE A 187 -12.48 -0.94 9.69
N ALA A 188 -12.78 -1.79 8.71
CA ALA A 188 -14.12 -1.88 8.09
C ALA A 188 -15.20 -2.28 9.11
N ARG A 189 -14.88 -3.17 10.05
CA ARG A 189 -15.80 -3.56 11.13
C ARG A 189 -16.12 -2.42 12.09
N LEU A 190 -15.13 -1.58 12.38
CA LEU A 190 -15.29 -0.42 13.29
C LEU A 190 -15.90 0.79 12.59
N ASN A 191 -15.75 0.89 11.27
CA ASN A 191 -16.13 2.02 10.45
C ASN A 191 -16.81 1.54 9.15
N PRO A 192 -18.01 0.94 9.23
CA PRO A 192 -18.63 0.23 8.09
C PRO A 192 -18.98 1.14 6.90
N GLU A 193 -19.21 2.43 7.14
CA GLU A 193 -19.57 3.41 6.10
C GLU A 193 -18.37 4.26 5.61
N SER A 194 -17.18 4.02 6.16
CA SER A 194 -16.01 4.83 5.84
C SER A 194 -15.47 4.53 4.44
N PRO A 195 -15.20 5.57 3.63
CA PRO A 195 -14.62 5.40 2.32
C PRO A 195 -13.15 4.95 2.40
N LEU A 196 -12.63 4.43 1.28
CA LEU A 196 -11.22 4.04 1.14
C LEU A 196 -10.23 5.14 1.55
N SER A 197 -10.56 6.41 1.24
CA SER A 197 -9.71 7.55 1.59
C SER A 197 -9.53 7.72 3.10
N GLU A 198 -10.53 7.42 3.90
CA GLU A 198 -10.45 7.50 5.36
C GLU A 198 -9.55 6.39 5.93
N TYR A 199 -9.65 5.17 5.38
CA TYR A 199 -8.72 4.10 5.72
C TYR A 199 -7.27 4.50 5.41
N LEU A 200 -7.00 5.05 4.20
CA LEU A 200 -5.65 5.47 3.81
C LEU A 200 -5.09 6.60 4.68
N ASN A 201 -5.93 7.46 5.22
CA ASN A 201 -5.52 8.52 6.16
C ASN A 201 -5.24 7.99 7.57
N SER A 202 -5.68 6.77 7.89
CA SER A 202 -5.50 6.15 9.21
C SER A 202 -4.22 5.32 9.34
N ILE A 203 -3.44 5.17 8.24
CA ILE A 203 -2.23 4.33 8.18
C ILE A 203 -0.98 5.09 7.77
#